data_46739be9568c3e90c008cee6e061152b
#
_entry.id   46739be9568c3e90c008cee6e061152b
#
_cell.length_a   1.000
_cell.length_b   1.000
_cell.length_c   1.000
_cell.angle_alpha   90.00
_cell.angle_beta   90.00
_cell.angle_gamma   90.00
#
_symmetry.space_group_name_H-M   'P 1'
#
loop_
_entity.id
_entity.type
_entity.pdbx_description
1 polymer ?
#
loop_
_entity_poly.entity_id
_entity_poly.type
_entity_poly.pdbx_seq_one_letter_code
_entity_poly.pdbx_strand_id
1 'polypeptide(L)'
;PAFFWTWPIVIAGQMLVALIFAELASHFPVAGSIYQWSKRLSNRTLGWFTGWFYFWAQVLTVSAVAVIVGYVISGITGGGQEFLDSPSPIGFGNMHTFMALSALLLTTLINAFGVRLMSLLNNIGVATEILGMVVFAIILLFFANVQSPEILFDTGGAEAATNGNYAAAFALGFFMSVFIVFGFDTAGTFGEETIDASKQAPRGVLSSIIISGAVGVIFLVAVILAMPSAADTMAEGLAGGFPVATIITGALPTELVAGITVGEIYLFVILASVFVCTLAIQGAATRMMYSMGRDKHLPLGRVWGQVNTRFQTPANAAIAVGFLAAIPILVTGPFGGFVLSIAATGLIYLAYFMCNLGVLLARRKGWPHQPAWFNLGKWGMPVNILALLYGGLMILNIALWADASLFGDFGGDGRLYWNPFINSFLQWFGAPLDGLPAWPLFESIVGALLVAGGHQLGCSADSFC
;
A
#
# COMPACT_ATOMS: atom_id res chain seq x y z
N PRO A 1 3.93 -21.77 -4.15
CA PRO A 1 3.04 -21.96 -3.00
C PRO A 1 3.73 -21.72 -1.66
N ALA A 2 5.00 -22.17 -1.48
CA ALA A 2 5.72 -21.95 -0.21
C ALA A 2 5.94 -20.45 0.13
N PHE A 3 5.78 -19.53 -0.80
CA PHE A 3 5.75 -18.08 -0.54
C PHE A 3 4.64 -17.68 0.46
N PHE A 4 3.61 -18.50 0.64
CA PHE A 4 2.56 -18.32 1.65
C PHE A 4 3.14 -17.95 3.02
N TRP A 5 4.28 -18.56 3.39
CA TRP A 5 4.90 -18.33 4.70
C TRP A 5 5.45 -16.93 4.91
N THR A 6 5.65 -16.15 3.84
CA THR A 6 6.01 -14.74 3.95
C THR A 6 4.90 -13.92 4.62
N TRP A 7 3.62 -14.33 4.44
CA TRP A 7 2.47 -13.63 4.99
C TRP A 7 2.44 -13.64 6.53
N PRO A 8 2.46 -14.80 7.24
CA PRO A 8 2.53 -14.83 8.69
C PRO A 8 3.75 -14.09 9.26
N ILE A 9 4.90 -14.17 8.58
CA ILE A 9 6.13 -13.48 9.01
C ILE A 9 5.95 -11.97 8.93
N VAL A 10 5.38 -11.46 7.84
CA VAL A 10 5.12 -10.03 7.66
C VAL A 10 4.09 -9.53 8.66
N ILE A 11 3.01 -10.30 8.92
CA ILE A 11 2.01 -9.94 9.94
C ILE A 11 2.67 -9.82 11.31
N ALA A 12 3.50 -10.79 11.70
CA ALA A 12 4.22 -10.75 12.97
C ALA A 12 5.15 -9.54 13.08
N GLY A 13 5.87 -9.21 12.01
CA GLY A 13 6.74 -8.03 11.96
C GLY A 13 5.97 -6.72 12.01
N GLN A 14 4.89 -6.59 11.22
CA GLN A 14 4.04 -5.40 11.22
C GLN A 14 3.23 -5.26 12.52
N MET A 15 2.93 -6.35 13.21
CA MET A 15 2.31 -6.29 14.53
C MET A 15 3.20 -5.54 15.53
N LEU A 16 4.53 -5.69 15.47
CA LEU A 16 5.44 -4.93 16.32
C LEU A 16 5.33 -3.42 16.04
N VAL A 17 5.22 -3.03 14.77
CA VAL A 17 5.01 -1.64 14.35
C VAL A 17 3.63 -1.15 14.80
N ALA A 18 2.58 -1.95 14.60
CA ALA A 18 1.21 -1.64 14.98
C ALA A 18 1.05 -1.41 16.49
N LEU A 19 1.75 -2.18 17.32
CA LEU A 19 1.77 -1.97 18.78
C LEU A 19 2.32 -0.58 19.15
N ILE A 20 3.39 -0.14 18.48
CA ILE A 20 3.96 1.20 18.71
C ILE A 20 2.98 2.27 18.22
N PHE A 21 2.40 2.08 17.03
CA PHE A 21 1.47 3.05 16.46
C PHE A 21 0.16 3.13 17.24
N ALA A 22 -0.30 2.03 17.83
CA ALA A 22 -1.42 2.04 18.77
C ALA A 22 -1.12 2.88 20.03
N GLU A 23 0.10 2.77 20.59
CA GLU A 23 0.53 3.60 21.70
C GLU A 23 0.58 5.09 21.29
N LEU A 24 1.13 5.39 20.10
CA LEU A 24 1.17 6.75 19.55
C LEU A 24 -0.23 7.32 19.31
N ALA A 25 -1.13 6.54 18.72
CA ALA A 25 -2.51 6.94 18.47
C ALA A 25 -3.29 7.18 19.76
N SER A 26 -2.97 6.44 20.83
CA SER A 26 -3.55 6.66 22.15
C SER A 26 -3.09 7.98 22.81
N HIS A 27 -1.82 8.36 22.60
CA HIS A 27 -1.26 9.62 23.14
C HIS A 27 -1.58 10.82 22.25
N PHE A 28 -1.59 10.64 20.94
CA PHE A 28 -1.68 11.73 19.96
C PHE A 28 -2.68 11.36 18.83
N PRO A 29 -4.00 11.40 19.11
CA PRO A 29 -5.03 11.12 18.12
C PRO A 29 -5.27 12.35 17.21
N VAL A 30 -4.36 12.59 16.26
CA VAL A 30 -4.34 13.80 15.42
C VAL A 30 -4.25 13.46 13.95
N ALA A 31 -4.85 14.28 13.09
CA ALA A 31 -4.78 14.13 11.65
C ALA A 31 -3.32 14.21 11.16
N GLY A 32 -2.95 13.31 10.23
CA GLY A 32 -1.58 13.17 9.73
C GLY A 32 -0.68 12.33 10.63
N SER A 33 -1.28 11.46 11.47
CA SER A 33 -0.67 10.40 12.30
C SER A 33 0.86 10.38 12.33
N ILE A 34 1.50 9.60 11.44
CA ILE A 34 2.94 9.33 11.40
C ILE A 34 3.78 10.63 11.30
N TYR A 35 3.33 11.60 10.49
CA TYR A 35 3.98 12.91 10.38
C TYR A 35 3.96 13.67 11.71
N GLN A 36 2.80 13.77 12.34
CA GLN A 36 2.63 14.48 13.60
C GLN A 36 3.34 13.78 14.75
N TRP A 37 3.31 12.44 14.79
CA TRP A 37 4.01 11.64 15.79
C TRP A 37 5.52 11.82 15.70
N SER A 38 6.09 11.71 14.51
CA SER A 38 7.53 11.90 14.27
C SER A 38 7.97 13.31 14.62
N LYS A 39 7.20 14.32 14.23
CA LYS A 39 7.48 15.73 14.53
C LYS A 39 7.49 16.02 16.04
N ARG A 40 6.54 15.44 16.80
CA ARG A 40 6.41 15.67 18.25
C ARG A 40 7.44 14.93 19.06
N LEU A 41 7.84 13.73 18.62
CA LEU A 41 8.73 12.85 19.39
C LEU A 41 10.21 13.04 19.04
N SER A 42 10.53 13.61 17.89
CA SER A 42 11.91 13.82 17.46
C SER A 42 12.24 15.28 17.21
N ASN A 43 12.19 15.71 15.95
CA ASN A 43 12.43 17.07 15.51
C ASN A 43 11.65 17.39 14.23
N ARG A 44 11.63 18.66 13.84
CA ARG A 44 10.87 19.14 12.66
C ARG A 44 11.35 18.49 11.36
N THR A 45 12.66 18.30 11.22
CA THR A 45 13.27 17.73 10.01
C THR A 45 12.88 16.26 9.82
N LEU A 46 13.05 15.42 10.85
CA LEU A 46 12.65 14.01 10.79
C LEU A 46 11.14 13.90 10.54
N GLY A 47 10.33 14.69 11.23
CA GLY A 47 8.88 14.73 11.02
C GLY A 47 8.51 15.11 9.59
N TRP A 48 9.19 16.13 9.02
CA TRP A 48 8.92 16.56 7.65
C TRP A 48 9.24 15.45 6.63
N PHE A 49 10.42 14.83 6.69
CA PHE A 49 10.77 13.73 5.78
C PHE A 49 9.86 12.53 5.95
N THR A 50 9.52 12.15 7.18
CA THR A 50 8.55 11.08 7.45
C THR A 50 7.20 11.37 6.78
N GLY A 51 6.67 12.58 6.95
CA GLY A 51 5.41 12.99 6.32
C GLY A 51 5.49 13.04 4.81
N TRP A 52 6.61 13.51 4.25
CA TRP A 52 6.84 13.61 2.81
C TRP A 52 6.88 12.23 2.14
N PHE A 53 7.67 11.30 2.68
CA PHE A 53 7.74 9.94 2.15
C PHE A 53 6.40 9.21 2.29
N TYR A 54 5.75 9.37 3.43
CA TYR A 54 4.44 8.75 3.67
C TYR A 54 3.35 9.31 2.76
N PHE A 55 3.33 10.62 2.52
CA PHE A 55 2.39 11.25 1.59
C PHE A 55 2.53 10.67 0.18
N TRP A 56 3.75 10.62 -0.35
CA TRP A 56 3.99 10.06 -1.68
C TRP A 56 3.73 8.57 -1.74
N ALA A 57 4.05 7.82 -0.70
CA ALA A 57 3.67 6.42 -0.60
C ALA A 57 2.17 6.23 -0.76
N GLN A 58 1.35 7.04 -0.07
CA GLN A 58 -0.10 6.98 -0.19
C GLN A 58 -0.59 7.36 -1.59
N VAL A 59 -0.04 8.41 -2.20
CA VAL A 59 -0.39 8.83 -3.57
C VAL A 59 -0.12 7.70 -4.57
N LEU A 60 1.06 7.08 -4.49
CA LEU A 60 1.42 5.96 -5.37
C LEU A 60 0.57 4.71 -5.09
N THR A 61 0.22 4.45 -3.82
CA THR A 61 -0.68 3.35 -3.48
C THR A 61 -2.08 3.57 -4.06
N VAL A 62 -2.62 4.79 -4.00
CA VAL A 62 -3.91 5.13 -4.64
C VAL A 62 -3.86 4.83 -6.13
N SER A 63 -2.77 5.22 -6.81
CA SER A 63 -2.56 4.94 -8.23
C SER A 63 -2.51 3.44 -8.51
N ALA A 64 -1.71 2.69 -7.74
CA ALA A 64 -1.54 1.25 -7.88
C ALA A 64 -2.86 0.48 -7.69
N VAL A 65 -3.62 0.82 -6.64
CA VAL A 65 -4.90 0.16 -6.33
C VAL A 65 -5.97 0.52 -7.35
N ALA A 66 -6.00 1.76 -7.85
CA ALA A 66 -6.92 2.17 -8.91
C ALA A 66 -6.72 1.36 -10.21
N VAL A 67 -5.48 0.99 -10.54
CA VAL A 67 -5.17 0.14 -11.71
C VAL A 67 -5.76 -1.27 -11.54
N ILE A 68 -5.84 -1.81 -10.32
CA ILE A 68 -6.41 -3.15 -10.08
C ILE A 68 -7.89 -3.24 -10.51
N VAL A 69 -8.62 -2.12 -10.48
CA VAL A 69 -10.02 -2.06 -10.93
C VAL A 69 -10.20 -2.61 -12.36
N GLY A 70 -9.29 -2.25 -13.27
CA GLY A 70 -9.33 -2.76 -14.65
C GLY A 70 -9.15 -4.29 -14.74
N TYR A 71 -8.20 -4.84 -14.00
CA TYR A 71 -7.97 -6.30 -13.95
C TYR A 71 -9.20 -7.06 -13.42
N VAL A 72 -9.83 -6.55 -12.36
CA VAL A 72 -11.03 -7.19 -11.79
C VAL A 72 -12.20 -7.14 -12.78
N ILE A 73 -12.43 -6.00 -13.44
CA ILE A 73 -13.48 -5.87 -14.46
C ILE A 73 -13.21 -6.78 -15.66
N SER A 74 -11.96 -6.88 -16.10
CA SER A 74 -11.56 -7.82 -17.15
C SER A 74 -11.85 -9.27 -16.76
N GLY A 75 -11.61 -9.65 -15.50
CA GLY A 75 -11.99 -10.96 -14.97
C GLY A 75 -13.50 -11.21 -14.98
N ILE A 76 -14.32 -10.21 -14.62
CA ILE A 76 -15.78 -10.30 -14.64
C ILE A 76 -16.31 -10.44 -16.07
N THR A 77 -15.74 -9.70 -17.01
CA THR A 77 -16.19 -9.71 -18.43
C THR A 77 -15.63 -10.87 -19.24
N GLY A 78 -14.64 -11.60 -18.70
CA GLY A 78 -13.92 -12.64 -19.43
C GLY A 78 -13.07 -12.11 -20.59
N GLY A 79 -12.88 -10.79 -20.69
CA GLY A 79 -12.23 -10.14 -21.84
C GLY A 79 -10.71 -10.21 -21.84
N GLY A 80 -10.08 -10.62 -20.74
CA GLY A 80 -8.64 -10.81 -20.64
C GLY A 80 -7.82 -9.54 -20.96
N GLN A 81 -6.59 -9.75 -21.42
CA GLN A 81 -5.68 -8.65 -21.78
C GLN A 81 -6.16 -7.89 -23.02
N GLU A 82 -6.79 -8.55 -23.97
CA GLU A 82 -7.32 -7.91 -25.19
C GLU A 82 -8.35 -6.82 -24.86
N PHE A 83 -9.22 -7.08 -23.89
CA PHE A 83 -10.18 -6.07 -23.41
C PHE A 83 -9.47 -4.89 -22.74
N LEU A 84 -8.46 -5.15 -21.94
CA LEU A 84 -7.70 -4.10 -21.25
C LEU A 84 -6.94 -3.20 -22.22
N ASP A 85 -6.40 -3.76 -23.29
CA ASP A 85 -5.64 -3.05 -24.31
C ASP A 85 -6.52 -2.38 -25.37
N SER A 86 -7.83 -2.69 -25.39
CA SER A 86 -8.76 -2.07 -26.32
C SER A 86 -8.82 -0.54 -26.17
N PRO A 87 -9.13 0.21 -27.23
CA PRO A 87 -9.25 1.66 -27.17
C PRO A 87 -10.30 2.11 -26.16
N SER A 88 -9.99 3.16 -25.39
CA SER A 88 -10.95 3.72 -24.44
C SER A 88 -12.15 4.36 -25.13
N PRO A 89 -13.33 4.42 -24.48
CA PRO A 89 -14.54 5.06 -25.03
C PRO A 89 -14.37 6.57 -25.32
N ILE A 90 -13.41 7.21 -24.69
CA ILE A 90 -13.14 8.67 -24.85
C ILE A 90 -12.02 8.93 -25.85
N GLY A 91 -11.47 7.91 -26.51
CA GLY A 91 -10.39 8.05 -27.48
C GLY A 91 -9.02 8.42 -26.90
N PHE A 92 -8.85 8.32 -25.59
CA PHE A 92 -7.59 8.60 -24.89
C PHE A 92 -7.13 7.40 -24.08
N GLY A 93 -5.96 6.85 -24.43
CA GLY A 93 -5.41 5.67 -23.78
C GLY A 93 -6.21 4.38 -24.06
N ASN A 94 -5.93 3.34 -23.30
CA ASN A 94 -6.63 2.07 -23.37
C ASN A 94 -7.76 1.97 -22.33
N MET A 95 -8.56 0.90 -22.42
CA MET A 95 -9.69 0.64 -21.52
C MET A 95 -9.24 0.53 -20.06
N HIS A 96 -8.08 -0.08 -19.82
CA HIS A 96 -7.51 -0.21 -18.47
C HIS A 96 -7.24 1.16 -17.82
N THR A 97 -6.55 2.06 -18.53
CA THR A 97 -6.28 3.43 -18.07
C THR A 97 -7.58 4.20 -17.82
N PHE A 98 -8.57 4.04 -18.71
CA PHE A 98 -9.88 4.68 -18.57
C PHE A 98 -10.60 4.23 -17.29
N MET A 99 -10.61 2.92 -16.99
CA MET A 99 -11.23 2.38 -15.78
C MET A 99 -10.52 2.88 -14.52
N ALA A 100 -9.18 2.84 -14.49
CA ALA A 100 -8.39 3.32 -13.37
C ALA A 100 -8.65 4.81 -13.07
N LEU A 101 -8.63 5.65 -14.09
CA LEU A 101 -8.91 7.08 -13.96
C LEU A 101 -10.38 7.37 -13.57
N SER A 102 -11.33 6.55 -14.06
CA SER A 102 -12.75 6.67 -13.70
C SER A 102 -12.96 6.34 -12.21
N ALA A 103 -12.35 5.26 -11.72
CA ALA A 103 -12.39 4.90 -10.30
C ALA A 103 -11.75 6.00 -9.44
N LEU A 104 -10.60 6.51 -9.86
CA LEU A 104 -9.89 7.60 -9.17
C LEU A 104 -10.72 8.90 -9.14
N LEU A 105 -11.39 9.24 -10.23
CA LEU A 105 -12.28 10.41 -10.29
C LEU A 105 -13.44 10.26 -9.31
N LEU A 106 -14.11 9.10 -9.29
CA LEU A 106 -15.24 8.83 -8.39
C LEU A 106 -14.80 8.90 -6.92
N THR A 107 -13.68 8.27 -6.57
CA THR A 107 -13.17 8.33 -5.18
C THR A 107 -12.73 9.75 -4.80
N THR A 108 -12.19 10.53 -5.74
CA THR A 108 -11.85 11.94 -5.52
C THR A 108 -13.07 12.78 -5.23
N LEU A 109 -14.14 12.62 -6.01
CA LEU A 109 -15.40 13.35 -5.80
C LEU A 109 -16.03 13.00 -4.45
N ILE A 110 -16.04 11.73 -4.07
CA ILE A 110 -16.56 11.29 -2.77
C ILE A 110 -15.73 11.86 -1.63
N ASN A 111 -14.40 11.80 -1.69
CA ASN A 111 -13.50 12.36 -0.67
C ASN A 111 -13.62 13.88 -0.56
N ALA A 112 -13.82 14.59 -1.69
CA ALA A 112 -13.92 16.05 -1.69
C ALA A 112 -15.27 16.55 -1.17
N PHE A 113 -16.37 15.89 -1.52
CA PHE A 113 -17.72 16.45 -1.38
C PHE A 113 -18.71 15.56 -0.60
N GLY A 114 -18.33 14.33 -0.25
CA GLY A 114 -19.23 13.34 0.30
C GLY A 114 -18.75 12.67 1.59
N VAL A 115 -18.37 13.41 2.65
CA VAL A 115 -17.85 12.81 3.89
C VAL A 115 -18.79 11.74 4.49
N ARG A 116 -20.09 11.98 4.47
CA ARG A 116 -21.09 11.00 4.96
C ARG A 116 -21.15 9.76 4.06
N LEU A 117 -21.12 9.99 2.73
CA LEU A 117 -21.10 8.90 1.76
C LEU A 117 -19.82 8.09 1.88
N MET A 118 -18.66 8.75 2.04
CA MET A 118 -17.37 8.10 2.28
C MET A 118 -17.44 7.17 3.51
N SER A 119 -17.95 7.67 4.64
CA SER A 119 -18.09 6.87 5.87
C SER A 119 -19.04 5.68 5.68
N LEU A 120 -20.17 5.89 5.01
CA LEU A 120 -21.14 4.84 4.73
C LEU A 120 -20.55 3.75 3.83
N LEU A 121 -19.91 4.16 2.73
CA LEU A 121 -19.26 3.23 1.78
C LEU A 121 -18.12 2.46 2.44
N ASN A 122 -17.29 3.11 3.26
CA ASN A 122 -16.24 2.42 4.00
C ASN A 122 -16.83 1.38 4.97
N ASN A 123 -17.85 1.71 5.72
CA ASN A 123 -18.47 0.77 6.67
C ASN A 123 -19.10 -0.43 5.95
N ILE A 124 -19.88 -0.18 4.89
CA ILE A 124 -20.50 -1.25 4.09
C ILE A 124 -19.38 -2.06 3.38
N GLY A 125 -18.41 -1.40 2.78
CA GLY A 125 -17.33 -2.04 2.05
C GLY A 125 -16.51 -2.97 2.94
N VAL A 126 -16.09 -2.51 4.12
CA VAL A 126 -15.33 -3.34 5.08
C VAL A 126 -16.18 -4.53 5.56
N ALA A 127 -17.47 -4.33 5.85
CA ALA A 127 -18.35 -5.43 6.23
C ALA A 127 -18.49 -6.46 5.08
N THR A 128 -18.70 -5.99 3.85
CA THR A 128 -18.83 -6.83 2.65
C THR A 128 -17.52 -7.55 2.35
N GLU A 129 -16.40 -6.88 2.51
CA GLU A 129 -15.05 -7.44 2.32
C GLU A 129 -14.81 -8.59 3.31
N ILE A 130 -14.94 -8.33 4.61
CA ILE A 130 -14.69 -9.36 5.63
C ILE A 130 -15.64 -10.55 5.44
N LEU A 131 -16.94 -10.30 5.31
CA LEU A 131 -17.93 -11.36 5.12
C LEU A 131 -17.72 -12.09 3.81
N GLY A 132 -17.50 -11.36 2.72
CA GLY A 132 -17.25 -11.93 1.40
C GLY A 132 -15.99 -12.80 1.41
N MET A 133 -14.86 -12.27 1.87
CA MET A 133 -13.59 -13.01 1.93
C MET A 133 -13.71 -14.29 2.76
N VAL A 134 -14.35 -14.23 3.93
CA VAL A 134 -14.54 -15.41 4.80
C VAL A 134 -15.49 -16.42 4.16
N VAL A 135 -16.64 -15.98 3.65
CA VAL A 135 -17.63 -16.88 3.03
C VAL A 135 -17.04 -17.58 1.80
N PHE A 136 -16.39 -16.82 0.91
CA PHE A 136 -15.80 -17.42 -0.29
C PHE A 136 -14.57 -18.28 0.03
N ALA A 137 -13.76 -17.90 1.02
CA ALA A 137 -12.68 -18.77 1.48
C ALA A 137 -13.20 -20.12 2.01
N ILE A 138 -14.31 -20.11 2.76
CA ILE A 138 -14.99 -21.32 3.23
C ILE A 138 -15.50 -22.14 2.04
N ILE A 139 -16.15 -21.51 1.07
CA ILE A 139 -16.65 -22.20 -0.13
C ILE A 139 -15.48 -22.84 -0.90
N LEU A 140 -14.39 -22.11 -1.13
CA LEU A 140 -13.20 -22.65 -1.81
C LEU A 140 -12.60 -23.85 -1.05
N LEU A 141 -12.46 -23.72 0.27
CA LEU A 141 -11.85 -24.77 1.10
C LEU A 141 -12.65 -26.07 1.15
N PHE A 142 -13.98 -25.98 1.13
CA PHE A 142 -14.83 -27.15 1.30
C PHE A 142 -15.35 -27.74 -0.01
N PHE A 143 -15.48 -26.94 -1.07
CA PHE A 143 -16.15 -27.35 -2.32
C PHE A 143 -15.28 -27.26 -3.57
N ALA A 144 -14.14 -26.57 -3.52
CA ALA A 144 -13.32 -26.31 -4.71
C ALA A 144 -11.83 -26.59 -4.51
N ASN A 145 -11.41 -27.23 -3.43
CA ASN A 145 -10.02 -27.60 -3.24
C ASN A 145 -9.61 -28.73 -4.21
N VAL A 146 -8.52 -28.54 -4.91
CA VAL A 146 -7.94 -29.47 -5.87
C VAL A 146 -6.58 -29.98 -5.40
N GLN A 147 -5.89 -29.15 -4.61
CA GLN A 147 -4.54 -29.41 -4.13
C GLN A 147 -4.56 -30.00 -2.70
N SER A 148 -3.55 -30.82 -2.39
CA SER A 148 -3.32 -31.26 -1.02
C SER A 148 -2.66 -30.14 -0.19
N PRO A 149 -2.84 -30.12 1.15
CA PRO A 149 -2.19 -29.11 2.00
C PRO A 149 -0.65 -29.09 1.92
N GLU A 150 -0.04 -30.15 1.44
CA GLU A 150 1.41 -30.27 1.23
C GLU A 150 1.94 -29.21 0.25
N ILE A 151 1.09 -28.72 -0.66
CA ILE A 151 1.43 -27.66 -1.63
C ILE A 151 1.92 -26.37 -0.91
N LEU A 152 1.50 -26.11 0.31
CA LEU A 152 1.95 -24.95 1.08
C LEU A 152 3.44 -24.99 1.41
N PHE A 153 4.07 -26.16 1.28
CA PHE A 153 5.50 -26.38 1.49
C PHE A 153 6.26 -26.64 0.19
N ASP A 154 5.55 -26.75 -0.93
CA ASP A 154 6.13 -26.94 -2.25
C ASP A 154 6.70 -25.61 -2.77
N THR A 155 7.93 -25.64 -3.27
CA THR A 155 8.57 -24.48 -3.91
C THR A 155 7.90 -24.07 -5.22
N GLY A 156 7.17 -25.01 -5.86
CA GLY A 156 6.50 -24.80 -7.14
C GLY A 156 7.47 -24.49 -8.30
N GLY A 157 8.76 -24.82 -8.13
CA GLY A 157 9.80 -24.49 -9.11
C GLY A 157 10.24 -23.01 -9.09
N ALA A 158 9.88 -22.26 -8.06
CA ALA A 158 10.19 -20.84 -7.96
C ALA A 158 11.71 -20.56 -8.00
N GLU A 159 12.54 -21.52 -7.58
CA GLU A 159 13.99 -21.45 -7.66
C GLU A 159 14.52 -21.35 -9.12
N ALA A 160 13.75 -21.79 -10.10
CA ALA A 160 14.12 -21.67 -11.51
C ALA A 160 14.21 -20.21 -11.96
N ALA A 161 13.37 -19.34 -11.39
CA ALA A 161 13.40 -17.89 -11.65
C ALA A 161 14.59 -17.18 -11.00
N THR A 162 15.31 -17.83 -10.08
CA THR A 162 16.40 -17.26 -9.30
C THR A 162 17.70 -18.09 -9.41
N ASN A 163 17.95 -18.68 -10.59
CA ASN A 163 19.14 -19.50 -10.87
C ASN A 163 19.38 -20.63 -9.84
N GLY A 164 18.31 -21.28 -9.37
CA GLY A 164 18.37 -22.36 -8.39
C GLY A 164 18.43 -21.90 -6.92
N ASN A 165 18.32 -20.61 -6.64
CA ASN A 165 18.37 -20.08 -5.28
C ASN A 165 16.97 -19.84 -4.72
N TYR A 166 16.41 -20.82 -4.02
CA TYR A 166 15.07 -20.69 -3.40
C TYR A 166 15.00 -19.58 -2.34
N ALA A 167 16.08 -19.31 -1.60
CA ALA A 167 16.06 -18.23 -0.60
C ALA A 167 15.85 -16.85 -1.26
N ALA A 168 16.41 -16.65 -2.46
CA ALA A 168 16.16 -15.47 -3.26
C ALA A 168 14.70 -15.43 -3.74
N ALA A 169 14.16 -16.52 -4.27
CA ALA A 169 12.74 -16.61 -4.66
C ALA A 169 11.80 -16.35 -3.48
N PHE A 170 12.13 -16.86 -2.31
CA PHE A 170 11.36 -16.61 -1.09
C PHE A 170 11.43 -15.13 -0.64
N ALA A 171 12.61 -14.51 -0.73
CA ALA A 171 12.79 -13.08 -0.48
C ALA A 171 11.95 -12.22 -1.43
N LEU A 172 11.80 -12.64 -2.69
CA LEU A 172 10.89 -12.07 -3.66
C LEU A 172 9.43 -12.13 -3.18
N GLY A 173 9.00 -13.25 -2.65
CA GLY A 173 7.64 -13.45 -2.12
C GLY A 173 7.27 -12.47 -1.00
N PHE A 174 8.23 -12.00 -0.20
CA PHE A 174 7.98 -10.98 0.83
C PHE A 174 7.41 -9.70 0.26
N PHE A 175 7.80 -9.34 -0.97
CA PHE A 175 7.38 -8.09 -1.58
C PHE A 175 5.85 -7.93 -1.62
N MET A 176 5.13 -8.94 -2.10
CA MET A 176 3.66 -8.89 -2.15
C MET A 176 3.05 -8.83 -0.76
N SER A 177 3.59 -9.61 0.19
CA SER A 177 3.11 -9.60 1.57
C SER A 177 3.33 -8.25 2.26
N VAL A 178 4.49 -7.61 2.06
CA VAL A 178 4.77 -6.29 2.64
C VAL A 178 3.96 -5.18 1.98
N PHE A 179 3.60 -5.31 0.69
CA PHE A 179 2.72 -4.36 0.01
C PHE A 179 1.28 -4.41 0.55
N ILE A 180 0.79 -5.60 0.89
CA ILE A 180 -0.60 -5.76 1.34
C ILE A 180 -0.74 -5.42 2.83
N VAL A 181 0.26 -5.77 3.67
CA VAL A 181 0.18 -5.62 5.15
C VAL A 181 0.75 -4.27 5.59
N PHE A 182 0.13 -3.16 5.17
CA PHE A 182 0.40 -1.82 5.71
C PHE A 182 -0.89 -0.98 5.73
N GLY A 183 -0.82 0.26 6.17
CA GLY A 183 -1.97 1.18 6.19
C GLY A 183 -2.83 1.07 7.46
N PHE A 184 -2.52 0.19 8.40
CA PHE A 184 -3.22 0.08 9.69
C PHE A 184 -3.15 1.36 10.54
N ASP A 185 -2.18 2.23 10.31
CA ASP A 185 -2.05 3.55 10.92
C ASP A 185 -3.11 4.55 10.45
N THR A 186 -3.84 4.25 9.38
CA THR A 186 -4.95 5.06 8.87
C THR A 186 -6.00 5.33 9.93
N ALA A 187 -6.25 4.38 10.84
CA ALA A 187 -7.12 4.60 12.01
C ALA A 187 -6.64 5.76 12.90
N GLY A 188 -5.31 5.96 13.00
CA GLY A 188 -4.72 7.12 13.69
C GLY A 188 -4.88 8.41 12.89
N THR A 189 -4.82 8.35 11.56
CA THR A 189 -4.96 9.51 10.67
C THR A 189 -6.34 10.16 10.76
N PHE A 190 -7.38 9.37 11.02
CA PHE A 190 -8.75 9.84 11.25
C PHE A 190 -9.05 10.22 12.71
N GLY A 191 -8.04 10.32 13.56
CA GLY A 191 -8.19 10.59 14.99
C GLY A 191 -9.00 11.85 15.31
N GLU A 192 -8.85 12.96 14.56
CA GLU A 192 -9.60 14.20 14.77
C GLU A 192 -11.10 14.06 14.40
N GLU A 193 -11.48 13.04 13.64
CA GLU A 193 -12.85 12.75 13.20
C GLU A 193 -13.48 11.60 14.01
N THR A 194 -12.73 10.99 14.94
CA THR A 194 -13.15 9.80 15.69
C THR A 194 -13.61 10.17 17.10
N ILE A 195 -14.79 9.68 17.50
CA ILE A 195 -15.29 9.84 18.88
C ILE A 195 -14.45 8.98 19.82
N ASP A 196 -14.02 9.55 20.96
CA ASP A 196 -13.14 8.91 21.95
C ASP A 196 -11.86 8.34 21.30
N ALA A 197 -11.23 9.16 20.45
CA ALA A 197 -10.13 8.77 19.56
C ALA A 197 -8.94 8.15 20.33
N SER A 198 -8.64 8.59 21.54
CA SER A 198 -7.56 8.03 22.37
C SER A 198 -7.72 6.54 22.70
N LYS A 199 -8.97 6.02 22.63
CA LYS A 199 -9.28 4.60 22.82
C LYS A 199 -9.61 3.90 21.49
N GLN A 200 -10.35 4.56 20.61
CA GLN A 200 -10.83 3.92 19.39
C GLN A 200 -9.75 3.81 18.31
N ALA A 201 -8.89 4.83 18.16
CA ALA A 201 -7.82 4.78 17.19
C ALA A 201 -6.80 3.63 17.46
N PRO A 202 -6.27 3.43 18.68
CA PRO A 202 -5.41 2.27 18.96
C PRO A 202 -6.12 0.92 18.75
N ARG A 203 -7.43 0.82 19.06
CA ARG A 203 -8.21 -0.39 18.76
C ARG A 203 -8.31 -0.62 17.27
N GLY A 204 -8.57 0.44 16.49
CA GLY A 204 -8.62 0.40 15.03
C GLY A 204 -7.29 -0.09 14.44
N VAL A 205 -6.16 0.47 14.90
CA VAL A 205 -4.81 0.05 14.48
C VAL A 205 -4.57 -1.43 14.73
N LEU A 206 -4.86 -1.92 15.94
CA LEU A 206 -4.59 -3.33 16.28
C LEU A 206 -5.60 -4.29 15.64
N SER A 207 -6.90 -3.95 15.63
CA SER A 207 -7.91 -4.80 15.03
C SER A 207 -7.73 -4.94 13.52
N SER A 208 -7.31 -3.88 12.83
CA SER A 208 -7.07 -3.95 11.38
C SER A 208 -6.02 -5.00 11.03
N ILE A 209 -4.85 -5.00 11.69
CA ILE A 209 -3.79 -5.96 11.38
C ILE A 209 -4.15 -7.39 11.81
N ILE A 210 -4.85 -7.56 12.95
CA ILE A 210 -5.26 -8.88 13.43
C ILE A 210 -6.31 -9.49 12.50
N ILE A 211 -7.36 -8.73 12.19
CA ILE A 211 -8.48 -9.23 11.37
C ILE A 211 -8.01 -9.45 9.93
N SER A 212 -7.36 -8.45 9.30
CA SER A 212 -6.86 -8.59 7.94
C SER A 212 -5.80 -9.68 7.83
N GLY A 213 -4.95 -9.83 8.84
CA GLY A 213 -3.97 -10.89 8.90
C GLY A 213 -4.61 -12.28 8.93
N ALA A 214 -5.58 -12.49 9.81
CA ALA A 214 -6.28 -13.76 9.96
C ALA A 214 -7.12 -14.11 8.72
N VAL A 215 -7.92 -13.17 8.23
CA VAL A 215 -8.76 -13.35 7.03
C VAL A 215 -7.87 -13.61 5.81
N GLY A 216 -6.78 -12.86 5.66
CA GLY A 216 -5.84 -13.03 4.56
C GLY A 216 -5.15 -14.39 4.56
N VAL A 217 -4.77 -14.93 5.73
CA VAL A 217 -4.22 -16.30 5.84
C VAL A 217 -5.24 -17.34 5.34
N ILE A 218 -6.49 -17.26 5.82
CA ILE A 218 -7.55 -18.20 5.44
C ILE A 218 -7.80 -18.13 3.94
N PHE A 219 -7.91 -16.92 3.40
CA PHE A 219 -8.15 -16.69 1.98
C PHE A 219 -7.00 -17.17 1.11
N LEU A 220 -5.75 -16.86 1.46
CA LEU A 220 -4.57 -17.33 0.73
C LEU A 220 -4.49 -18.84 0.68
N VAL A 221 -4.71 -19.52 1.81
CA VAL A 221 -4.76 -20.98 1.85
C VAL A 221 -5.87 -21.50 0.94
N ALA A 222 -7.06 -20.90 0.99
CA ALA A 222 -8.20 -21.31 0.17
C ALA A 222 -7.90 -21.20 -1.34
N VAL A 223 -7.32 -20.09 -1.78
CA VAL A 223 -6.96 -19.86 -3.19
C VAL A 223 -5.84 -20.80 -3.65
N ILE A 224 -4.81 -21.01 -2.80
CA ILE A 224 -3.71 -21.93 -3.14
C ILE A 224 -4.22 -23.37 -3.26
N LEU A 225 -5.12 -23.82 -2.40
CA LEU A 225 -5.70 -25.16 -2.47
C LEU A 225 -6.69 -25.32 -3.64
N ALA A 226 -7.33 -24.25 -4.07
CA ALA A 226 -8.21 -24.23 -5.23
C ALA A 226 -7.48 -24.08 -6.58
N MET A 227 -6.18 -23.77 -6.56
CA MET A 227 -5.37 -23.49 -7.76
C MET A 227 -5.15 -24.78 -8.57
N PRO A 228 -5.56 -24.86 -9.86
CA PRO A 228 -5.42 -26.08 -10.66
C PRO A 228 -3.96 -26.46 -10.91
N SER A 229 -3.11 -25.49 -11.24
CA SER A 229 -1.70 -25.68 -11.55
C SER A 229 -0.90 -24.45 -11.15
N ALA A 230 0.17 -24.64 -10.39
CA ALA A 230 1.08 -23.55 -10.01
C ALA A 230 1.83 -22.99 -11.22
N ALA A 231 2.22 -23.86 -12.16
CA ALA A 231 2.95 -23.47 -13.38
C ALA A 231 2.10 -22.61 -14.31
N ASP A 232 0.85 -23.02 -14.56
CA ASP A 232 -0.07 -22.28 -15.45
C ASP A 232 -0.48 -20.95 -14.82
N THR A 233 -0.74 -20.93 -13.51
CA THR A 233 -1.02 -19.71 -12.74
C THR A 233 0.12 -18.71 -12.82
N MET A 234 1.36 -19.18 -12.72
CA MET A 234 2.55 -18.34 -12.85
C MET A 234 2.71 -17.83 -14.28
N ALA A 235 2.51 -18.69 -15.29
CA ALA A 235 2.58 -18.31 -16.70
C ALA A 235 1.54 -17.23 -17.05
N GLU A 236 0.29 -17.38 -16.57
CA GLU A 236 -0.75 -16.36 -16.73
C GLU A 236 -0.36 -15.01 -16.09
N GLY A 237 0.16 -15.03 -14.86
CA GLY A 237 0.62 -13.81 -14.19
C GLY A 237 1.75 -13.12 -14.93
N LEU A 238 2.73 -13.86 -15.45
CA LEU A 238 3.82 -13.32 -16.26
C LEU A 238 3.35 -12.75 -17.60
N ALA A 239 2.28 -13.31 -18.16
CA ALA A 239 1.63 -12.78 -19.37
C ALA A 239 0.77 -11.52 -19.12
N GLY A 240 0.72 -11.01 -17.90
CA GLY A 240 -0.06 -9.82 -17.54
C GLY A 240 -1.53 -10.12 -17.23
N GLY A 241 -1.91 -11.40 -17.08
CA GLY A 241 -3.25 -11.81 -16.68
C GLY A 241 -3.55 -11.56 -15.20
N PHE A 242 -4.76 -11.92 -14.77
CA PHE A 242 -5.20 -11.83 -13.38
C PHE A 242 -5.54 -13.22 -12.82
N PRO A 243 -4.52 -14.02 -12.43
CA PRO A 243 -4.67 -15.42 -12.05
C PRO A 243 -5.70 -15.69 -10.97
N VAL A 244 -5.88 -14.76 -10.04
CA VAL A 244 -6.89 -14.89 -8.97
C VAL A 244 -8.29 -14.96 -9.55
N ALA A 245 -8.60 -14.17 -10.59
CA ALA A 245 -9.91 -14.24 -11.24
C ALA A 245 -10.09 -15.60 -11.94
N THR A 246 -9.09 -16.09 -12.67
CA THR A 246 -9.12 -17.38 -13.38
C THR A 246 -9.32 -18.55 -12.41
N ILE A 247 -8.59 -18.54 -11.27
CA ILE A 247 -8.77 -19.57 -10.23
C ILE A 247 -10.19 -19.54 -9.69
N ILE A 248 -10.72 -18.36 -9.34
CA ILE A 248 -12.03 -18.20 -8.71
C ILE A 248 -13.16 -18.59 -9.67
N THR A 249 -13.14 -18.10 -10.90
CA THR A 249 -14.18 -18.41 -11.89
C THR A 249 -14.15 -19.87 -12.32
N GLY A 250 -12.95 -20.46 -12.46
CA GLY A 250 -12.77 -21.86 -12.75
C GLY A 250 -13.17 -22.80 -11.61
N ALA A 251 -12.91 -22.39 -10.36
CA ALA A 251 -13.27 -23.17 -9.18
C ALA A 251 -14.76 -23.08 -8.82
N LEU A 252 -15.46 -22.00 -9.19
CA LEU A 252 -16.85 -21.72 -8.85
C LEU A 252 -17.72 -21.44 -10.10
N PRO A 253 -17.84 -22.41 -11.04
CA PRO A 253 -18.54 -22.20 -12.30
C PRO A 253 -20.07 -22.29 -12.19
N THR A 254 -20.63 -22.57 -11.00
CA THR A 254 -22.07 -22.75 -10.79
C THR A 254 -22.83 -21.45 -11.09
N GLU A 255 -23.73 -21.49 -12.06
CA GLU A 255 -24.64 -20.39 -12.36
C GLU A 255 -25.72 -20.29 -11.28
N LEU A 256 -25.96 -19.06 -10.81
CA LEU A 256 -27.02 -18.76 -9.82
C LEU A 256 -28.21 -18.06 -10.44
N VAL A 257 -27.99 -16.97 -11.18
CA VAL A 257 -29.07 -16.16 -11.77
C VAL A 257 -28.60 -15.56 -13.09
N ALA A 258 -29.42 -15.72 -14.14
CA ALA A 258 -29.26 -15.06 -15.43
C ALA A 258 -27.86 -15.22 -16.09
N GLY A 259 -27.24 -16.37 -15.94
CA GLY A 259 -25.90 -16.64 -16.50
C GLY A 259 -24.75 -16.12 -15.64
N ILE A 260 -25.00 -15.54 -14.46
CA ILE A 260 -23.97 -15.08 -13.53
C ILE A 260 -23.53 -16.23 -12.63
N THR A 261 -22.24 -16.52 -12.61
CA THR A 261 -21.65 -17.57 -11.79
C THR A 261 -21.34 -17.09 -10.37
N VAL A 262 -21.16 -18.04 -9.44
CA VAL A 262 -20.71 -17.74 -8.06
C VAL A 262 -19.34 -17.05 -8.08
N GLY A 263 -18.45 -17.46 -8.98
CA GLY A 263 -17.14 -16.85 -9.14
C GLY A 263 -17.22 -15.39 -9.56
N GLU A 264 -18.08 -15.05 -10.52
CA GLU A 264 -18.30 -13.66 -10.94
C GLU A 264 -18.91 -12.79 -9.83
N ILE A 265 -19.84 -13.30 -9.04
CA ILE A 265 -20.36 -12.59 -7.86
C ILE A 265 -19.22 -12.26 -6.90
N TYR A 266 -18.29 -13.20 -6.71
CA TYR A 266 -17.15 -12.94 -5.87
C TYR A 266 -16.22 -11.86 -6.45
N LEU A 267 -16.01 -11.83 -7.76
CA LEU A 267 -15.26 -10.76 -8.41
C LEU A 267 -15.93 -9.39 -8.23
N PHE A 268 -17.27 -9.31 -8.18
CA PHE A 268 -17.96 -8.07 -7.81
C PHE A 268 -17.70 -7.65 -6.36
N VAL A 269 -17.59 -8.58 -5.43
CA VAL A 269 -17.18 -8.29 -4.05
C VAL A 269 -15.74 -7.75 -4.02
N ILE A 270 -14.82 -8.36 -4.76
CA ILE A 270 -13.44 -7.88 -4.89
C ILE A 270 -13.42 -6.47 -5.51
N LEU A 271 -14.22 -6.22 -6.55
CA LEU A 271 -14.30 -4.89 -7.17
C LEU A 271 -14.75 -3.82 -6.18
N ALA A 272 -15.79 -4.11 -5.40
CA ALA A 272 -16.26 -3.21 -4.36
C ALA A 272 -15.18 -2.97 -3.30
N SER A 273 -14.46 -4.00 -2.87
CA SER A 273 -13.36 -3.92 -1.91
C SER A 273 -12.21 -3.06 -2.42
N VAL A 274 -11.78 -3.26 -3.67
CA VAL A 274 -10.73 -2.45 -4.32
C VAL A 274 -11.14 -0.98 -4.41
N PHE A 275 -12.40 -0.71 -4.77
CA PHE A 275 -12.92 0.64 -4.83
C PHE A 275 -12.92 1.32 -3.45
N VAL A 276 -13.40 0.65 -2.41
CA VAL A 276 -13.43 1.17 -1.04
C VAL A 276 -12.01 1.33 -0.48
N CYS A 277 -11.11 0.42 -0.79
CA CYS A 277 -9.69 0.53 -0.45
C CYS A 277 -9.07 1.80 -1.07
N THR A 278 -9.29 2.03 -2.37
CA THR A 278 -8.85 3.24 -3.07
C THR A 278 -9.41 4.50 -2.38
N LEU A 279 -10.71 4.50 -2.05
CA LEU A 279 -11.39 5.60 -1.37
C LEU A 279 -10.77 5.90 0.00
N ALA A 280 -10.50 4.87 0.80
CA ALA A 280 -9.93 5.00 2.15
C ALA A 280 -8.48 5.52 2.11
N ILE A 281 -7.64 4.97 1.25
CA ILE A 281 -6.23 5.39 1.11
C ILE A 281 -6.16 6.84 0.61
N GLN A 282 -6.98 7.21 -0.37
CA GLN A 282 -7.07 8.59 -0.85
C GLN A 282 -7.55 9.53 0.25
N GLY A 283 -8.50 9.10 1.08
CA GLY A 283 -8.94 9.83 2.26
C GLY A 283 -7.80 10.08 3.25
N ALA A 284 -6.96 9.09 3.52
CA ALA A 284 -5.79 9.21 4.39
C ALA A 284 -4.73 10.15 3.78
N ALA A 285 -4.41 10.01 2.48
CA ALA A 285 -3.50 10.91 1.77
C ALA A 285 -3.97 12.38 1.80
N THR A 286 -5.29 12.58 1.66
CA THR A 286 -5.92 13.91 1.76
C THR A 286 -5.69 14.54 3.13
N ARG A 287 -5.86 13.78 4.22
CA ARG A 287 -5.65 14.27 5.58
C ARG A 287 -4.18 14.50 5.90
N MET A 288 -3.30 13.70 5.31
CA MET A 288 -1.86 13.92 5.39
C MET A 288 -1.48 15.24 4.72
N MET A 289 -1.93 15.49 3.48
CA MET A 289 -1.71 16.75 2.76
C MET A 289 -2.30 17.94 3.53
N TYR A 290 -3.50 17.80 4.06
CA TYR A 290 -4.14 18.80 4.91
C TYR A 290 -3.29 19.13 6.15
N SER A 291 -2.83 18.12 6.86
CA SER A 291 -2.03 18.29 8.09
C SER A 291 -0.70 19.00 7.81
N MET A 292 0.03 18.58 6.76
CA MET A 292 1.28 19.25 6.35
C MET A 292 1.01 20.66 5.82
N GLY A 293 -0.12 20.88 5.12
CA GLY A 293 -0.56 22.19 4.64
C GLY A 293 -0.90 23.15 5.78
N ARG A 294 -1.63 22.67 6.80
CA ARG A 294 -1.97 23.42 8.02
C ARG A 294 -0.70 23.88 8.75
N ASP A 295 0.32 23.04 8.78
CA ASP A 295 1.62 23.36 9.39
C ASP A 295 2.52 24.22 8.48
N LYS A 296 2.06 24.58 7.26
CA LYS A 296 2.81 25.34 6.24
C LYS A 296 4.10 24.64 5.79
N HIS A 297 4.11 23.32 5.81
CA HIS A 297 5.24 22.50 5.39
C HIS A 297 5.13 22.03 3.92
N LEU A 298 4.11 22.49 3.20
CA LEU A 298 3.94 22.27 1.75
C LEU A 298 3.85 23.61 1.02
N PRO A 299 4.27 23.67 -0.26
CA PRO A 299 3.94 24.78 -1.14
C PRO A 299 2.43 25.00 -1.14
N LEU A 300 1.99 26.27 -1.21
CA LEU A 300 0.57 26.61 -1.16
C LEU A 300 -0.17 26.06 0.07
N GLY A 301 0.52 25.87 1.20
CA GLY A 301 -0.04 25.28 2.43
C GLY A 301 -1.34 25.94 2.89
N ARG A 302 -1.53 27.24 2.59
CA ARG A 302 -2.80 27.94 2.87
C ARG A 302 -3.99 27.38 2.08
N VAL A 303 -3.76 26.80 0.89
CA VAL A 303 -4.81 26.19 0.07
C VAL A 303 -5.14 24.79 0.55
N TRP A 304 -4.11 23.98 0.82
CA TRP A 304 -4.26 22.58 1.24
C TRP A 304 -4.71 22.43 2.69
N GLY A 305 -4.34 23.38 3.55
CA GLY A 305 -4.70 23.40 4.97
C GLY A 305 -6.08 23.98 5.27
N GLN A 306 -6.95 24.13 4.29
CA GLN A 306 -8.32 24.62 4.47
C GLN A 306 -9.35 23.51 4.45
N VAL A 307 -10.34 23.63 5.35
CA VAL A 307 -11.54 22.78 5.37
C VAL A 307 -12.68 23.54 4.70
N ASN A 308 -13.37 22.91 3.77
CA ASN A 308 -14.56 23.47 3.15
C ASN A 308 -15.70 23.49 4.17
N THR A 309 -16.28 24.65 4.45
CA THR A 309 -17.33 24.84 5.48
C THR A 309 -18.64 24.13 5.13
N ARG A 310 -18.96 23.98 3.83
CA ARG A 310 -20.20 23.32 3.37
C ARG A 310 -20.11 21.81 3.47
N PHE A 311 -18.97 21.23 3.06
CA PHE A 311 -18.76 19.77 2.99
C PHE A 311 -18.03 19.21 4.19
N GLN A 312 -17.44 20.07 5.02
CA GLN A 312 -16.64 19.71 6.19
C GLN A 312 -15.46 18.77 5.86
N THR A 313 -14.90 18.93 4.65
CA THR A 313 -13.79 18.14 4.13
C THR A 313 -12.68 19.06 3.66
N PRO A 314 -11.42 18.63 3.64
CA PRO A 314 -10.32 19.34 2.98
C PRO A 314 -10.39 19.14 1.45
N ALA A 315 -11.45 19.64 0.82
CA ALA A 315 -11.78 19.39 -0.59
C ALA A 315 -10.63 19.74 -1.55
N ASN A 316 -9.92 20.85 -1.32
CA ASN A 316 -8.78 21.24 -2.13
C ASN A 316 -7.65 20.18 -2.09
N ALA A 317 -7.36 19.66 -0.90
CA ALA A 317 -6.37 18.61 -0.73
C ALA A 317 -6.84 17.29 -1.40
N ALA A 318 -8.13 16.95 -1.31
CA ALA A 318 -8.68 15.75 -1.95
C ALA A 318 -8.55 15.80 -3.47
N ILE A 319 -8.89 16.94 -4.09
CA ILE A 319 -8.75 17.15 -5.54
C ILE A 319 -7.27 17.09 -5.95
N ALA A 320 -6.38 17.71 -5.17
CA ALA A 320 -4.96 17.68 -5.46
C ALA A 320 -4.37 16.27 -5.39
N VAL A 321 -4.75 15.48 -4.36
CA VAL A 321 -4.33 14.07 -4.23
C VAL A 321 -4.84 13.25 -5.42
N GLY A 322 -6.10 13.43 -5.84
CA GLY A 322 -6.64 12.76 -7.02
C GLY A 322 -5.87 13.10 -8.29
N PHE A 323 -5.55 14.37 -8.49
CA PHE A 323 -4.74 14.80 -9.62
C PHE A 323 -3.31 14.22 -9.58
N LEU A 324 -2.65 14.27 -8.42
CA LEU A 324 -1.32 13.71 -8.24
C LEU A 324 -1.30 12.19 -8.46
N ALA A 325 -2.34 11.47 -8.05
CA ALA A 325 -2.45 10.03 -8.27
C ALA A 325 -2.78 9.67 -9.73
N ALA A 326 -3.37 10.57 -10.50
CA ALA A 326 -3.59 10.35 -11.94
C ALA A 326 -2.28 10.39 -12.75
N ILE A 327 -1.30 11.20 -12.33
CA ILE A 327 -0.04 11.38 -13.07
C ILE A 327 0.71 10.05 -13.24
N PRO A 328 1.00 9.26 -12.18
CA PRO A 328 1.66 7.97 -12.35
C PRO A 328 0.90 7.03 -13.28
N ILE A 329 -0.43 6.94 -13.19
CA ILE A 329 -1.25 6.09 -14.06
C ILE A 329 -1.06 6.48 -15.53
N LEU A 330 -1.06 7.79 -15.83
CA LEU A 330 -0.89 8.32 -17.19
C LEU A 330 0.53 8.11 -17.74
N VAL A 331 1.55 8.17 -16.87
CA VAL A 331 2.95 8.06 -17.27
C VAL A 331 3.40 6.61 -17.43
N THR A 332 3.02 5.73 -16.48
CA THR A 332 3.49 4.34 -16.48
C THR A 332 2.56 3.39 -17.23
N GLY A 333 1.35 3.82 -17.56
CA GLY A 333 0.33 2.97 -18.14
C GLY A 333 -0.11 1.84 -17.19
N PRO A 334 -0.85 0.84 -17.71
CA PRO A 334 -1.40 -0.25 -16.89
C PRO A 334 -0.34 -1.14 -16.24
N PHE A 335 0.75 -1.42 -16.93
CA PHE A 335 1.88 -2.21 -16.40
C PHE A 335 2.56 -1.53 -15.19
N GLY A 336 2.41 -0.21 -15.09
CA GLY A 336 2.96 0.57 -14.00
C GLY A 336 2.38 0.24 -12.62
N GLY A 337 1.22 -0.41 -12.51
CA GLY A 337 0.60 -0.75 -11.23
C GLY A 337 1.53 -1.54 -10.31
N PHE A 338 2.25 -2.53 -10.86
CA PHE A 338 3.24 -3.30 -10.10
C PHE A 338 4.43 -2.43 -9.66
N VAL A 339 4.98 -1.64 -10.57
CA VAL A 339 6.10 -0.71 -10.26
C VAL A 339 5.68 0.33 -9.23
N LEU A 340 4.46 0.85 -9.34
CA LEU A 340 3.90 1.80 -8.37
C LEU A 340 3.73 1.18 -6.99
N SER A 341 3.30 -0.08 -6.91
CA SER A 341 3.16 -0.81 -5.64
C SER A 341 4.51 -1.00 -4.95
N ILE A 342 5.56 -1.31 -5.72
CA ILE A 342 6.93 -1.42 -5.22
C ILE A 342 7.39 -0.07 -4.63
N ALA A 343 7.33 0.99 -5.40
CA ALA A 343 7.76 2.31 -4.98
C ALA A 343 6.98 2.78 -3.73
N ALA A 344 5.67 2.58 -3.70
CA ALA A 344 4.83 2.89 -2.56
C ALA A 344 5.28 2.13 -1.31
N THR A 345 5.54 0.82 -1.43
CA THR A 345 5.99 -0.04 -0.32
C THR A 345 7.30 0.45 0.26
N GLY A 346 8.29 0.74 -0.59
CA GLY A 346 9.59 1.25 -0.15
C GLY A 346 9.46 2.55 0.65
N LEU A 347 8.66 3.49 0.15
CA LEU A 347 8.43 4.78 0.82
C LEU A 347 7.67 4.64 2.14
N ILE A 348 6.69 3.74 2.22
CA ILE A 348 5.89 3.56 3.45
C ILE A 348 6.71 2.89 4.54
N TYR A 349 7.51 1.87 4.21
CA TYR A 349 8.40 1.22 5.16
C TYR A 349 9.50 2.17 5.65
N LEU A 350 10.02 3.03 4.78
CA LEU A 350 10.96 4.07 5.16
C LEU A 350 10.31 5.08 6.13
N ALA A 351 9.08 5.52 5.85
CA ALA A 351 8.35 6.41 6.74
C ALA A 351 8.04 5.76 8.11
N TYR A 352 7.63 4.49 8.12
CA TYR A 352 7.42 3.71 9.34
C TYR A 352 8.71 3.55 10.15
N PHE A 353 9.81 3.24 9.47
CA PHE A 353 11.12 3.13 10.10
C PHE A 353 11.56 4.45 10.74
N MET A 354 11.41 5.57 10.02
CA MET A 354 11.74 6.90 10.53
C MET A 354 10.89 7.28 11.73
N CYS A 355 9.58 6.97 11.69
CA CYS A 355 8.68 7.19 12.83
C CYS A 355 9.13 6.38 14.05
N ASN A 356 9.38 5.08 13.88
CA ASN A 356 9.85 4.19 14.93
C ASN A 356 11.21 4.60 15.50
N LEU A 357 12.10 5.13 14.66
CA LEU A 357 13.37 5.71 15.08
C LEU A 357 13.13 6.93 15.98
N GLY A 358 12.21 7.82 15.58
CA GLY A 358 11.79 8.96 16.40
C GLY A 358 11.27 8.54 17.77
N VAL A 359 10.45 7.47 17.82
CA VAL A 359 9.93 6.89 19.07
C VAL A 359 11.08 6.33 19.92
N LEU A 360 12.03 5.60 19.33
CA LEU A 360 13.19 5.07 20.05
C LEU A 360 14.02 6.19 20.71
N LEU A 361 14.26 7.27 19.96
CA LEU A 361 14.99 8.43 20.49
C LEU A 361 14.23 9.12 21.63
N ALA A 362 12.90 9.22 21.54
CA ALA A 362 12.05 9.75 22.60
C ALA A 362 12.04 8.84 23.84
N ARG A 363 11.96 7.52 23.66
CA ARG A 363 12.03 6.56 24.78
C ARG A 363 13.35 6.65 25.56
N ARG A 364 14.47 6.85 24.85
CA ARG A 364 15.77 7.10 25.52
C ARG A 364 15.78 8.37 26.37
N LYS A 365 14.86 9.30 26.10
CA LYS A 365 14.65 10.54 26.88
C LYS A 365 13.54 10.41 27.92
N GLY A 366 13.02 9.20 28.15
CA GLY A 366 12.01 8.92 29.17
C GLY A 366 10.54 8.99 28.70
N TRP A 367 10.27 9.10 27.39
CA TRP A 367 8.89 9.00 26.88
C TRP A 367 8.35 7.56 27.02
N PRO A 368 7.06 7.36 27.35
CA PRO A 368 6.00 8.35 27.61
C PRO A 368 6.07 8.90 29.05
N HIS A 369 5.79 10.20 29.20
CA HIS A 369 5.81 10.86 30.52
C HIS A 369 4.51 10.69 31.29
N GLN A 370 3.41 10.34 30.60
CA GLN A 370 2.09 10.14 31.18
C GLN A 370 1.48 8.85 30.62
N PRO A 371 0.68 8.11 31.40
CA PRO A 371 -0.02 6.94 30.91
C PRO A 371 -1.13 7.35 29.93
N ALA A 372 -1.27 6.61 28.83
CA ALA A 372 -2.41 6.69 27.92
C ALA A 372 -3.28 5.44 28.08
N TRP A 373 -4.42 5.39 27.36
CA TRP A 373 -5.31 4.23 27.40
C TRP A 373 -4.58 2.94 26.97
N PHE A 374 -3.76 3.01 25.91
CA PHE A 374 -2.89 1.92 25.49
C PHE A 374 -1.42 2.32 25.73
N ASN A 375 -0.70 1.49 26.44
CA ASN A 375 0.70 1.74 26.80
C ASN A 375 1.47 0.42 26.84
N LEU A 376 2.61 0.36 26.16
CA LEU A 376 3.49 -0.81 26.12
C LEU A 376 4.31 -0.99 27.43
N GLY A 377 4.42 0.04 28.25
CA GLY A 377 5.16 0.00 29.51
C GLY A 377 6.60 -0.51 29.35
N LYS A 378 6.98 -1.51 30.13
CA LYS A 378 8.33 -2.14 30.07
C LYS A 378 8.66 -2.81 28.73
N TRP A 379 7.64 -3.20 27.97
CA TRP A 379 7.81 -3.82 26.65
C TRP A 379 8.04 -2.79 25.53
N GLY A 380 7.83 -1.52 25.77
CA GLY A 380 7.95 -0.48 24.77
C GLY A 380 9.32 -0.43 24.09
N MET A 381 10.41 -0.52 24.86
CA MET A 381 11.77 -0.50 24.31
C MET A 381 12.10 -1.77 23.49
N PRO A 382 11.90 -2.99 24.00
CA PRO A 382 12.11 -4.22 23.23
C PRO A 382 11.31 -4.25 21.93
N VAL A 383 10.00 -3.96 21.98
CA VAL A 383 9.13 -3.95 20.80
C VAL A 383 9.62 -2.93 19.77
N ASN A 384 10.06 -1.75 20.21
CA ASN A 384 10.54 -0.72 19.31
C ASN A 384 11.85 -1.11 18.60
N ILE A 385 12.78 -1.78 19.32
CA ILE A 385 14.02 -2.29 18.71
C ILE A 385 13.70 -3.38 17.68
N LEU A 386 12.82 -4.33 18.03
CA LEU A 386 12.41 -5.39 17.10
C LEU A 386 11.69 -4.84 15.86
N ALA A 387 10.83 -3.83 16.03
CA ALA A 387 10.16 -3.15 14.92
C ALA A 387 11.16 -2.45 13.98
N LEU A 388 12.19 -1.82 14.52
CA LEU A 388 13.26 -1.21 13.72
C LEU A 388 14.11 -2.26 13.00
N LEU A 389 14.46 -3.37 13.65
CA LEU A 389 15.18 -4.47 13.00
C LEU A 389 14.35 -5.05 11.86
N TYR A 390 13.07 -5.35 12.09
CA TYR A 390 12.15 -5.83 11.06
C TYR A 390 12.03 -4.83 9.90
N GLY A 391 11.75 -3.56 10.19
CA GLY A 391 11.61 -2.52 9.17
C GLY A 391 12.90 -2.31 8.37
N GLY A 392 14.06 -2.33 9.03
CA GLY A 392 15.37 -2.26 8.39
C GLY A 392 15.64 -3.46 7.47
N LEU A 393 15.31 -4.69 7.91
CA LEU A 393 15.44 -5.88 7.07
C LEU A 393 14.52 -5.83 5.85
N MET A 394 13.29 -5.36 5.99
CA MET A 394 12.39 -5.20 4.85
C MET A 394 12.85 -4.12 3.87
N ILE A 395 13.34 -2.99 4.36
CA ILE A 395 13.94 -1.96 3.50
C ILE A 395 15.16 -2.51 2.75
N LEU A 396 16.02 -3.27 3.42
CA LEU A 396 17.15 -3.92 2.78
C LEU A 396 16.70 -4.96 1.75
N ASN A 397 15.69 -5.77 2.06
CA ASN A 397 15.12 -6.73 1.11
C ASN A 397 14.59 -6.02 -0.13
N ILE A 398 13.84 -4.94 0.06
CA ILE A 398 13.35 -4.10 -1.03
C ILE A 398 14.50 -3.47 -1.81
N ALA A 399 15.57 -3.06 -1.16
CA ALA A 399 16.76 -2.45 -1.77
C ALA A 399 17.63 -3.45 -2.56
N LEU A 400 17.82 -4.65 -2.01
CA LEU A 400 18.60 -5.71 -2.65
C LEU A 400 17.94 -6.29 -3.90
N TRP A 401 16.63 -6.14 -4.03
CA TRP A 401 15.88 -6.45 -5.25
C TRP A 401 16.33 -5.64 -6.48
N ALA A 402 16.95 -4.52 -6.24
CA ALA A 402 17.52 -3.69 -7.29
C ALA A 402 18.77 -4.30 -7.94
N ASP A 403 19.35 -5.37 -7.36
CA ASP A 403 20.53 -6.04 -7.93
C ASP A 403 20.08 -7.20 -8.82
N ALA A 404 20.06 -6.94 -10.14
CA ALA A 404 19.76 -7.93 -11.17
C ALA A 404 20.66 -9.17 -11.13
N SER A 405 21.87 -9.05 -10.56
CA SER A 405 22.82 -10.16 -10.43
C SER A 405 22.33 -11.24 -9.47
N LEU A 406 21.44 -10.89 -8.53
CA LEU A 406 20.84 -11.84 -7.57
C LEU A 406 19.61 -12.57 -8.13
N PHE A 407 18.89 -11.99 -9.12
CA PHE A 407 17.55 -12.42 -9.51
C PHE A 407 17.39 -12.81 -10.98
N GLY A 408 18.46 -12.74 -11.79
CA GLY A 408 18.42 -13.11 -13.21
C GLY A 408 17.77 -12.06 -14.12
N ASP A 409 17.80 -12.32 -15.41
CA ASP A 409 17.31 -11.44 -16.46
C ASP A 409 15.76 -11.38 -16.50
N PHE A 410 15.13 -10.51 -15.74
CA PHE A 410 13.74 -10.14 -15.94
C PHE A 410 13.66 -9.00 -16.96
N GLY A 411 13.66 -9.32 -18.24
CA GLY A 411 13.39 -8.34 -19.29
C GLY A 411 14.50 -8.08 -20.30
N GLY A 412 15.22 -9.09 -20.76
CA GLY A 412 16.03 -9.05 -21.99
C GLY A 412 17.31 -8.22 -21.98
N ASP A 413 17.48 -7.29 -21.07
CA ASP A 413 18.65 -6.43 -20.90
C ASP A 413 19.27 -6.45 -19.49
N GLY A 414 18.84 -7.39 -18.66
CA GLY A 414 19.46 -7.71 -17.37
C GLY A 414 19.33 -6.64 -16.28
N ARG A 415 18.36 -5.72 -16.39
CA ARG A 415 18.28 -4.57 -15.50
C ARG A 415 16.90 -4.41 -14.89
N LEU A 416 16.79 -4.64 -13.59
CA LEU A 416 15.58 -4.41 -12.82
C LEU A 416 15.25 -2.92 -12.71
N TYR A 417 13.98 -2.59 -12.91
CA TYR A 417 13.39 -1.24 -12.88
C TYR A 417 13.46 -0.52 -11.51
N TRP A 418 14.20 -1.06 -10.55
CA TRP A 418 14.23 -0.61 -9.15
C TRP A 418 15.27 0.44 -8.84
N ASN A 419 16.27 0.53 -9.69
CA ASN A 419 17.43 1.37 -9.50
C ASN A 419 17.15 2.89 -9.35
N PRO A 420 16.06 3.48 -9.90
CA PRO A 420 15.86 4.93 -9.83
C PRO A 420 15.73 5.48 -8.41
N PHE A 421 15.05 4.79 -7.50
CA PHE A 421 14.87 5.33 -6.15
C PHE A 421 16.15 5.28 -5.33
N ILE A 422 16.84 4.16 -5.38
CA ILE A 422 18.12 3.99 -4.66
C ILE A 422 19.21 4.81 -5.32
N ASN A 423 19.24 4.88 -6.65
CA ASN A 423 20.18 5.70 -7.36
C ASN A 423 19.96 7.19 -7.08
N SER A 424 18.73 7.69 -7.12
CA SER A 424 18.45 9.08 -6.75
C SER A 424 18.77 9.36 -5.28
N PHE A 425 18.52 8.41 -4.40
CA PHE A 425 18.89 8.51 -2.99
C PHE A 425 20.40 8.47 -2.78
N LEU A 426 21.12 7.56 -3.45
CA LEU A 426 22.57 7.45 -3.37
C LEU A 426 23.27 8.61 -4.09
N GLN A 427 22.78 9.10 -5.23
CA GLN A 427 23.29 10.30 -5.91
C GLN A 427 23.19 11.53 -5.01
N TRP A 428 22.09 11.65 -4.26
CA TRP A 428 21.94 12.75 -3.30
C TRP A 428 23.01 12.73 -2.20
N PHE A 429 23.55 11.55 -1.85
CA PHE A 429 24.69 11.39 -0.94
C PHE A 429 26.05 11.37 -1.64
N GLY A 430 26.11 11.68 -2.95
CA GLY A 430 27.38 11.77 -3.71
C GLY A 430 28.03 10.43 -4.06
N ALA A 431 27.27 9.32 -4.06
CA ALA A 431 27.80 8.02 -4.48
C ALA A 431 27.97 7.98 -6.02
N PRO A 432 29.13 7.55 -6.56
CA PRO A 432 29.30 7.41 -8.00
C PRO A 432 28.51 6.22 -8.53
N LEU A 433 27.72 6.45 -9.57
CA LEU A 433 26.84 5.47 -10.21
C LEU A 433 27.28 5.17 -11.66
N ASP A 434 28.55 4.94 -11.86
CA ASP A 434 29.10 4.66 -13.19
C ASP A 434 28.58 3.31 -13.71
N GLY A 435 27.79 3.36 -14.79
CA GLY A 435 27.43 2.17 -15.58
C GLY A 435 25.93 1.80 -15.64
N LEU A 436 25.01 2.58 -15.09
CA LEU A 436 23.56 2.28 -15.11
C LEU A 436 22.81 3.09 -16.18
N PRO A 437 21.93 2.46 -17.01
CA PRO A 437 21.15 3.21 -17.97
C PRO A 437 20.05 4.01 -17.28
N ALA A 438 19.97 5.26 -17.66
CA ALA A 438 18.97 6.21 -17.16
C ALA A 438 17.56 5.89 -17.67
N TRP A 439 16.60 5.82 -16.75
CA TRP A 439 15.19 6.03 -17.05
C TRP A 439 14.85 7.49 -16.70
N PRO A 440 14.82 8.40 -17.68
CA PRO A 440 14.86 9.83 -17.40
C PRO A 440 13.60 10.40 -16.73
N LEU A 441 12.46 9.71 -16.80
CA LEU A 441 11.18 10.23 -16.28
C LEU A 441 10.96 9.89 -14.78
N PHE A 442 11.26 8.69 -14.35
CA PHE A 442 11.05 8.31 -12.95
C PHE A 442 12.14 8.88 -12.05
N GLU A 443 13.39 8.89 -12.52
CA GLU A 443 14.50 9.59 -11.85
C GLU A 443 14.20 11.08 -11.70
N SER A 444 13.67 11.70 -12.75
CA SER A 444 13.28 13.12 -12.72
C SER A 444 12.15 13.40 -11.75
N ILE A 445 11.17 12.50 -11.61
CA ILE A 445 10.05 12.68 -10.67
C ILE A 445 10.52 12.48 -9.24
N VAL A 446 11.20 11.38 -8.92
CA VAL A 446 11.67 11.10 -7.56
C VAL A 446 12.81 12.04 -7.18
N GLY A 447 13.74 12.33 -8.09
CA GLY A 447 14.78 13.33 -7.90
C GLY A 447 14.21 14.74 -7.72
N ALA A 448 13.23 15.15 -8.53
CA ALA A 448 12.55 16.44 -8.37
C ALA A 448 11.76 16.51 -7.04
N LEU A 449 11.18 15.40 -6.59
CA LEU A 449 10.48 15.32 -5.30
C LEU A 449 11.45 15.44 -4.12
N LEU A 450 12.65 14.84 -4.23
CA LEU A 450 13.69 14.94 -3.22
C LEU A 450 14.33 16.35 -3.21
N VAL A 451 14.60 16.94 -4.39
CA VAL A 451 15.15 18.28 -4.54
C VAL A 451 14.14 19.35 -4.13
N ALA A 452 12.88 19.25 -4.53
CA ALA A 452 11.82 20.14 -4.07
C ALA A 452 11.65 20.07 -2.53
N GLY A 453 11.82 18.87 -1.96
CA GLY A 453 11.85 18.67 -0.51
C GLY A 453 13.05 19.34 0.16
N GLY A 454 14.24 19.23 -0.42
CA GLY A 454 15.47 19.84 0.09
C GLY A 454 15.45 21.37 0.05
N HIS A 455 14.94 21.97 -1.03
CA HIS A 455 14.77 23.43 -1.16
C HIS A 455 13.80 24.03 -0.16
N GLN A 456 12.74 23.30 0.23
CA GLN A 456 11.80 23.78 1.25
C GLN A 456 12.39 23.80 2.65
N LEU A 457 13.34 22.93 2.97
CA LEU A 457 14.08 22.99 4.23
C LEU A 457 15.07 24.16 4.27
N GLY A 458 15.68 24.52 3.14
CA GLY A 458 16.55 25.68 3.02
C GLY A 458 15.81 27.01 3.20
N CYS A 459 14.64 27.17 2.55
CA CYS A 459 13.82 28.38 2.70
C CYS A 459 13.19 28.58 4.07
N SER A 460 13.03 27.51 4.88
CA SER A 460 12.48 27.64 6.24
C SER A 460 13.53 27.97 7.31
N ALA A 461 14.82 27.80 7.01
CA ALA A 461 15.92 28.17 7.91
C ALA A 461 16.22 29.67 7.91
N ASP A 462 16.04 30.35 6.74
CA ASP A 462 16.37 31.76 6.57
C ASP A 462 15.24 32.74 7.00
N SER A 463 14.07 32.24 7.39
CA SER A 463 12.94 33.07 7.82
C SER A 463 12.84 33.26 9.35
N PHE A 464 13.90 32.97 10.09
CA PHE A 464 14.08 33.30 11.51
C PHE A 464 15.43 34.03 11.73
N CYS A 465 15.62 35.15 11.09
CA CYS A 465 16.46 36.25 11.52
C CYS A 465 15.59 37.45 11.87
#